data_d902a9d263b7df088afd7cbd9363f559
#
_entry.id   d902a9d263b7df088afd7cbd9363f559
#
_cell.length_a   1.000
_cell.length_b   1.000
_cell.length_c   1.000
_cell.angle_alpha   90.00
_cell.angle_beta   90.00
_cell.angle_gamma   90.00
#
_symmetry.space_group_name_H-M   'P 1'
#
loop_
_entity.id
_entity.type
_entity.pdbx_description
1 polymer ?
#
loop_
_entity_poly.entity_id
_entity_poly.type
_entity_poly.pdbx_seq_one_letter_code
_entity_poly.pdbx_strand_id
1 'polypeptide(L)'
;MQTSLEKLTFLTNSLIKMSRLESGIISLKPEKNSLNDIVLQAVKTVYAKAKEKNITITFDCEQNFEAMLDFNWTAEAITNILDNAVKYTPSGGIVGLEITEYPSYLRLDISDNGIGIPEEEQAKIFGRFYRGKQSAGIDGVGIGLYLTRDIINKQKGYIKVASDENGSVFSLFLKKD
;
A
#
# COMPACT_ATOMS: atom_id res chain seq x y z
N MET A 1 3.56 -15.85 -15.48
CA MET A 1 2.07 -15.78 -15.63
C MET A 1 1.46 -16.46 -14.40
N GLN A 2 0.69 -15.73 -13.58
CA GLN A 2 -0.06 -16.38 -12.50
C GLN A 2 -1.11 -17.31 -13.11
N THR A 3 -1.22 -18.52 -12.57
CA THR A 3 -2.24 -19.48 -12.99
C THR A 3 -3.65 -18.98 -12.61
N SER A 4 -4.69 -19.42 -13.30
CA SER A 4 -6.08 -19.07 -12.95
C SER A 4 -6.43 -19.48 -11.51
N LEU A 5 -5.83 -20.55 -11.02
CA LEU A 5 -6.01 -21.02 -9.63
C LEU A 5 -5.40 -20.06 -8.62
N GLU A 6 -4.19 -19.54 -8.85
CA GLU A 6 -3.54 -18.54 -7.99
C GLU A 6 -4.34 -17.24 -7.93
N LYS A 7 -4.88 -16.79 -9.07
CA LYS A 7 -5.78 -15.62 -9.13
C LYS A 7 -7.05 -15.83 -8.32
N LEU A 8 -7.68 -16.99 -8.44
CA LEU A 8 -8.89 -17.32 -7.69
C LEU A 8 -8.61 -17.39 -6.18
N THR A 9 -7.52 -18.02 -5.78
CA THR A 9 -7.08 -18.11 -4.38
C THR A 9 -6.81 -16.72 -3.80
N PHE A 10 -6.11 -15.86 -4.54
CA PHE A 10 -5.86 -14.48 -4.12
C PHE A 10 -7.15 -13.68 -3.97
N LEU A 11 -8.08 -13.81 -4.93
CA LEU A 11 -9.42 -13.20 -4.89
C LEU A 11 -10.18 -13.61 -3.63
N THR A 12 -10.29 -14.92 -3.41
CA THR A 12 -11.04 -15.48 -2.29
C THR A 12 -10.46 -15.00 -0.95
N ASN A 13 -9.13 -15.06 -0.79
CA ASN A 13 -8.47 -14.60 0.42
C ASN A 13 -8.66 -13.09 0.67
N SER A 14 -8.59 -12.27 -0.37
CA SER A 14 -8.81 -10.83 -0.28
C SER A 14 -10.26 -10.50 0.10
N LEU A 15 -11.23 -11.21 -0.47
CA LEU A 15 -12.66 -11.07 -0.13
C LEU A 15 -12.95 -11.49 1.32
N ILE A 16 -12.36 -12.59 1.78
CA ILE A 16 -12.50 -13.06 3.16
C ILE A 16 -11.91 -12.02 4.14
N LYS A 17 -10.71 -11.51 3.87
CA LYS A 17 -10.09 -10.45 4.69
C LYS A 17 -10.99 -9.22 4.76
N MET A 18 -11.47 -8.75 3.61
CA MET A 18 -12.37 -7.59 3.52
C MET A 18 -13.65 -7.81 4.31
N SER A 19 -14.35 -8.94 4.09
CA SER A 19 -15.59 -9.28 4.77
C SER A 19 -15.43 -9.35 6.30
N ARG A 20 -14.37 -9.97 6.78
CA ARG A 20 -14.08 -10.08 8.22
C ARG A 20 -13.74 -8.75 8.86
N LEU A 21 -13.04 -7.87 8.13
CA LEU A 21 -12.71 -6.53 8.60
C LEU A 21 -13.95 -5.63 8.67
N GLU A 22 -14.83 -5.70 7.65
CA GLU A 22 -16.06 -4.91 7.57
C GLU A 22 -17.10 -5.35 8.61
N SER A 23 -17.27 -6.66 8.79
CA SER A 23 -18.21 -7.22 9.76
C SER A 23 -17.77 -7.01 11.23
N GLY A 24 -16.57 -6.47 11.47
CA GLY A 24 -16.02 -6.31 12.81
C GLY A 24 -15.61 -7.63 13.49
N ILE A 25 -15.64 -8.76 12.75
CA ILE A 25 -15.12 -10.05 13.24
C ILE A 25 -13.63 -9.95 13.55
N ILE A 26 -12.90 -9.18 12.75
CA ILE A 26 -11.52 -8.83 13.04
C ILE A 26 -11.50 -7.41 13.60
N SER A 27 -11.11 -7.27 14.85
CA SER A 27 -10.77 -6.00 15.47
C SER A 27 -9.27 -5.77 15.33
N LEU A 28 -8.90 -4.60 14.83
CA LEU A 28 -7.50 -4.15 14.85
C LEU A 28 -7.07 -3.95 16.32
N LYS A 29 -5.82 -4.27 16.59
CA LYS A 29 -5.20 -4.10 17.92
C LYS A 29 -4.03 -3.13 17.80
N PRO A 30 -4.30 -1.80 17.77
CA PRO A 30 -3.23 -0.82 17.74
C PRO A 30 -2.43 -0.88 19.03
N GLU A 31 -1.13 -1.07 18.89
CA GLU A 31 -0.14 -1.04 19.97
C GLU A 31 0.99 -0.10 19.54
N LYS A 32 1.83 0.31 20.48
CA LYS A 32 3.00 1.11 20.17
C LYS A 32 4.01 0.28 19.40
N ASN A 33 4.10 0.51 18.10
CA ASN A 33 4.95 -0.21 17.17
C ASN A 33 5.86 0.74 16.40
N SER A 34 7.05 0.24 16.01
CA SER A 34 7.96 0.91 15.10
C SER A 34 7.39 0.89 13.68
N LEU A 35 7.14 2.07 13.10
CA LEU A 35 6.73 2.18 11.71
C LEU A 35 7.84 1.71 10.75
N ASN A 36 9.11 1.93 11.12
CA ASN A 36 10.25 1.45 10.34
C ASN A 36 10.23 -0.08 10.18
N ASP A 37 9.97 -0.81 11.27
CA ASP A 37 9.91 -2.28 11.24
C ASP A 37 8.74 -2.77 10.39
N ILE A 38 7.59 -2.10 10.48
CA ILE A 38 6.41 -2.39 9.65
C ILE A 38 6.72 -2.16 8.16
N VAL A 39 7.36 -1.05 7.82
CA VAL A 39 7.80 -0.74 6.45
C VAL A 39 8.78 -1.79 5.94
N LEU A 40 9.80 -2.14 6.73
CA LEU A 40 10.78 -3.16 6.36
C LEU A 40 10.13 -4.52 6.12
N GLN A 41 9.13 -4.89 6.93
CA GLN A 41 8.35 -6.12 6.71
C GLN A 41 7.60 -6.09 5.38
N ALA A 42 6.95 -4.97 5.04
CA ALA A 42 6.25 -4.81 3.77
C ALA A 42 7.22 -4.85 2.57
N VAL A 43 8.36 -4.16 2.68
CA VAL A 43 9.40 -4.18 1.63
C VAL A 43 9.92 -5.60 1.39
N LYS A 44 10.19 -6.38 2.44
CA LYS A 44 10.60 -7.79 2.30
C LYS A 44 9.60 -8.61 1.47
N THR A 45 8.32 -8.35 1.63
CA THR A 45 7.26 -9.08 0.91
C THR A 45 7.28 -8.84 -0.60
N VAL A 46 7.61 -7.62 -1.04
CA VAL A 46 7.62 -7.27 -2.47
C VAL A 46 9.00 -7.34 -3.11
N TYR A 47 10.06 -7.52 -2.32
CA TYR A 47 11.45 -7.43 -2.75
C TYR A 47 11.79 -8.34 -3.93
N ALA A 48 11.33 -9.59 -3.90
CA ALA A 48 11.60 -10.55 -4.97
C ALA A 48 11.03 -10.06 -6.32
N LYS A 49 9.78 -9.58 -6.32
CA LYS A 49 9.12 -9.03 -7.51
C LYS A 49 9.81 -7.75 -8.01
N ALA A 50 10.21 -6.87 -7.10
CA ALA A 50 10.95 -5.66 -7.45
C ALA A 50 12.29 -6.01 -8.12
N LYS A 51 13.02 -6.99 -7.55
CA LYS A 51 14.29 -7.48 -8.11
C LYS A 51 14.11 -8.07 -9.51
N GLU A 52 13.09 -8.89 -9.75
CA GLU A 52 12.77 -9.45 -11.07
C GLU A 52 12.54 -8.36 -12.15
N LYS A 53 11.97 -7.22 -11.75
CA LYS A 53 11.78 -6.05 -12.62
C LYS A 53 12.94 -5.06 -12.62
N ASN A 54 14.05 -5.34 -11.91
CA ASN A 54 15.15 -4.42 -11.71
C ASN A 54 14.72 -3.07 -11.09
N ILE A 55 13.69 -3.07 -10.25
CA ILE A 55 13.21 -1.87 -9.56
C ILE A 55 14.05 -1.67 -8.30
N THR A 56 14.56 -0.44 -8.13
CA THR A 56 15.26 -0.02 -6.91
C THR A 56 14.25 0.46 -5.87
N ILE A 57 14.26 -0.15 -4.68
CA ILE A 57 13.48 0.35 -3.55
C ILE A 57 14.43 1.10 -2.60
N THR A 58 14.11 2.35 -2.27
CA THR A 58 14.87 3.18 -1.34
C THR A 58 14.03 3.48 -0.10
N PHE A 59 14.62 3.31 1.07
CA PHE A 59 14.03 3.66 2.36
C PHE A 59 15.12 4.12 3.30
N ASP A 60 15.05 5.39 3.74
CA ASP A 60 15.90 5.91 4.79
C ASP A 60 15.28 5.56 6.15
N CYS A 61 16.05 4.86 6.99
CA CYS A 61 15.62 4.38 8.29
C CYS A 61 16.60 4.73 9.43
N GLU A 62 17.38 5.81 9.28
CA GLU A 62 18.32 6.25 10.31
C GLU A 62 17.61 6.63 11.62
N GLN A 63 16.43 7.23 11.52
CA GLN A 63 15.60 7.57 12.66
C GLN A 63 14.45 6.58 12.81
N ASN A 64 14.20 6.12 14.04
CA ASN A 64 13.06 5.24 14.34
C ASN A 64 11.82 6.06 14.71
N PHE A 65 10.69 5.72 14.10
CA PHE A 65 9.39 6.37 14.30
C PHE A 65 8.39 5.38 14.91
N GLU A 66 7.73 5.77 15.99
CA GLU A 66 6.74 4.93 16.69
C GLU A 66 5.35 5.56 16.64
N ALA A 67 4.31 4.74 16.50
CA ALA A 67 2.92 5.15 16.52
C ALA A 67 2.02 4.01 17.04
N MET A 68 0.76 4.34 17.36
CA MET A 68 -0.25 3.36 17.77
C MET A 68 -0.83 2.65 16.53
N LEU A 69 -0.22 1.52 16.18
CA LEU A 69 -0.50 0.79 14.94
C LEU A 69 -0.70 -0.70 15.22
N ASP A 70 -1.62 -1.32 14.48
CA ASP A 70 -1.65 -2.78 14.34
C ASP A 70 -0.54 -3.19 13.37
N PHE A 71 0.46 -3.91 13.86
CA PHE A 71 1.64 -4.28 13.07
C PHE A 71 1.27 -5.00 11.77
N ASN A 72 0.47 -6.06 11.87
CA ASN A 72 0.17 -6.93 10.75
C ASN A 72 -0.73 -6.25 9.71
N TRP A 73 -1.77 -5.55 10.16
CA TRP A 73 -2.69 -4.87 9.27
C TRP A 73 -2.07 -3.63 8.61
N THR A 74 -1.22 -2.91 9.34
CA THR A 74 -0.48 -1.78 8.73
C THR A 74 0.55 -2.29 7.72
N ALA A 75 1.24 -3.40 8.01
CA ALA A 75 2.14 -4.04 7.03
C ALA A 75 1.39 -4.51 5.77
N GLU A 76 0.18 -5.07 5.93
CA GLU A 76 -0.69 -5.45 4.80
C GLU A 76 -1.06 -4.21 3.94
N ALA A 77 -1.46 -3.11 4.60
CA ALA A 77 -1.81 -1.86 3.91
C ALA A 77 -0.63 -1.30 3.10
N ILE A 78 0.56 -1.25 3.70
CA ILE A 78 1.78 -0.80 3.03
C ILE A 78 2.17 -1.75 1.89
N THR A 79 2.08 -3.06 2.11
CA THR A 79 2.36 -4.08 1.09
C THR A 79 1.47 -3.91 -0.15
N ASN A 80 0.18 -3.62 0.03
CA ASN A 80 -0.74 -3.38 -1.07
C ASN A 80 -0.32 -2.18 -1.94
N ILE A 81 0.16 -1.10 -1.32
CA ILE A 81 0.65 0.08 -2.06
C ILE A 81 1.97 -0.26 -2.76
N LEU A 82 2.90 -0.91 -2.08
CA LEU A 82 4.19 -1.31 -2.65
C LEU A 82 4.02 -2.29 -3.82
N ASP A 83 3.10 -3.26 -3.70
CA ASP A 83 2.80 -4.20 -4.79
C ASP A 83 2.26 -3.45 -6.02
N ASN A 84 1.42 -2.43 -5.83
CA ASN A 84 0.99 -1.55 -6.91
C ASN A 84 2.15 -0.74 -7.48
N ALA A 85 2.98 -0.10 -6.66
CA ALA A 85 4.15 0.63 -7.12
C ALA A 85 5.05 -0.25 -7.99
N VAL A 86 5.39 -1.47 -7.55
CA VAL A 86 6.19 -2.42 -8.32
C VAL A 86 5.49 -2.88 -9.61
N LYS A 87 4.16 -3.04 -9.61
CA LYS A 87 3.39 -3.44 -10.80
C LYS A 87 3.41 -2.37 -11.88
N TYR A 88 3.16 -1.11 -11.49
CA TYR A 88 2.96 0.00 -12.43
C TYR A 88 4.23 0.77 -12.77
N THR A 89 5.33 0.52 -12.08
CA THR A 89 6.65 1.06 -12.41
C THR A 89 7.30 0.23 -13.51
N PRO A 90 7.87 0.85 -14.56
CA PRO A 90 8.63 0.15 -15.59
C PRO A 90 9.87 -0.55 -15.02
N SER A 91 10.41 -1.52 -15.77
CA SER A 91 11.68 -2.16 -15.42
C SER A 91 12.80 -1.12 -15.33
N GLY A 92 13.62 -1.22 -14.27
CA GLY A 92 14.68 -0.26 -13.98
C GLY A 92 14.23 1.00 -13.26
N GLY A 93 12.93 1.08 -12.87
CA GLY A 93 12.39 2.23 -12.15
C GLY A 93 12.74 2.27 -10.67
N ILE A 94 12.17 3.23 -9.97
CA ILE A 94 12.47 3.53 -8.55
C ILE A 94 11.17 3.61 -7.77
N VAL A 95 11.18 3.02 -6.58
CA VAL A 95 10.14 3.16 -5.54
C VAL A 95 10.80 3.70 -4.29
N GLY A 96 10.38 4.89 -3.84
CA GLY A 96 10.90 5.56 -2.65
C GLY A 96 9.93 5.48 -1.48
N LEU A 97 10.47 5.32 -0.27
CA LEU A 97 9.70 5.43 0.96
C LEU A 97 10.35 6.48 1.86
N GLU A 98 9.54 7.36 2.41
CA GLU A 98 9.96 8.44 3.31
C GLU A 98 8.97 8.60 4.46
N ILE A 99 9.49 8.74 5.69
CA ILE A 99 8.67 9.02 6.87
C ILE A 99 8.95 10.46 7.32
N THR A 100 7.88 11.25 7.42
CA THR A 100 7.92 12.59 7.99
C THR A 100 7.13 12.62 9.30
N GLU A 101 7.75 13.13 10.37
CA GLU A 101 7.11 13.27 11.65
C GLU A 101 6.44 14.63 11.81
N TYR A 102 5.19 14.62 12.29
CA TYR A 102 4.42 15.78 12.71
C TYR A 102 3.98 15.63 14.18
N PRO A 103 3.55 16.71 14.84
CA PRO A 103 3.19 16.63 16.26
C PRO A 103 2.19 15.52 16.61
N SER A 104 1.15 15.30 15.79
CA SER A 104 0.05 14.37 16.08
C SER A 104 0.00 13.14 15.18
N TYR A 105 0.85 13.06 14.15
CA TYR A 105 0.85 11.96 13.19
C TYR A 105 2.21 11.74 12.54
N LEU A 106 2.41 10.55 12.01
CA LEU A 106 3.48 10.22 11.06
C LEU A 106 2.89 10.20 9.66
N ARG A 107 3.60 10.76 8.69
CA ARG A 107 3.29 10.61 7.27
C ARG A 107 4.29 9.67 6.63
N LEU A 108 3.82 8.56 6.07
CA LEU A 108 4.61 7.68 5.22
C LEU A 108 4.24 7.97 3.76
N ASP A 109 5.19 8.49 3.01
CA ASP A 109 5.08 8.66 1.57
C ASP A 109 5.70 7.45 0.87
N ILE A 110 4.95 6.87 -0.07
CA ILE A 110 5.40 5.80 -0.96
C ILE A 110 5.28 6.35 -2.37
N SER A 111 6.42 6.61 -2.99
CA SER A 111 6.52 7.21 -4.33
C SER A 111 7.00 6.19 -5.35
N ASP A 112 6.51 6.30 -6.57
CA ASP A 112 6.98 5.54 -7.72
C ASP A 112 7.16 6.46 -8.95
N ASN A 113 8.04 6.09 -9.86
CA ASN A 113 8.19 6.73 -11.15
C ASN A 113 7.51 5.91 -12.26
N GLY A 114 6.33 5.39 -11.97
CA GLY A 114 5.51 4.59 -12.86
C GLY A 114 4.68 5.42 -13.85
N ILE A 115 3.67 4.78 -14.42
CA ILE A 115 2.80 5.35 -15.46
C ILE A 115 1.86 6.44 -14.95
N GLY A 116 1.78 6.65 -13.64
CA GLY A 116 0.88 7.59 -13.00
C GLY A 116 -0.60 7.18 -13.04
N ILE A 117 -1.44 8.05 -12.49
CA ILE A 117 -2.90 7.87 -12.36
C ILE A 117 -3.58 9.14 -12.85
N PRO A 118 -4.43 9.08 -13.89
CA PRO A 118 -5.19 10.23 -14.35
C PRO A 118 -6.00 10.90 -13.24
N GLU A 119 -6.08 12.23 -13.23
CA GLU A 119 -6.74 12.99 -12.16
C GLU A 119 -8.18 12.53 -11.92
N GLU A 120 -8.93 12.24 -12.98
CA GLU A 120 -10.31 11.76 -12.89
C GLU A 120 -10.45 10.35 -12.30
N GLU A 121 -9.35 9.61 -12.17
CA GLU A 121 -9.31 8.26 -11.57
C GLU A 121 -8.84 8.26 -10.12
N GLN A 122 -8.08 9.28 -9.67
CA GLN A 122 -7.44 9.31 -8.35
C GLN A 122 -8.42 9.14 -7.18
N ALA A 123 -9.62 9.71 -7.26
CA ALA A 123 -10.65 9.50 -6.24
C ALA A 123 -11.29 8.10 -6.32
N LYS A 124 -11.27 7.47 -7.49
CA LYS A 124 -11.96 6.20 -7.77
C LYS A 124 -11.12 4.98 -7.43
N ILE A 125 -9.77 5.10 -7.43
CA ILE A 125 -8.86 3.97 -7.20
C ILE A 125 -9.03 3.29 -5.84
N PHE A 126 -9.64 3.98 -4.87
CA PHE A 126 -9.99 3.43 -3.55
C PHE A 126 -11.36 2.75 -3.53
N GLY A 127 -12.05 2.66 -4.66
CA GLY A 127 -13.30 1.92 -4.81
C GLY A 127 -13.09 0.42 -4.86
N ARG A 128 -14.10 -0.36 -4.44
CA ARG A 128 -14.07 -1.83 -4.55
C ARG A 128 -14.08 -2.24 -6.02
N PHE A 129 -13.20 -3.19 -6.37
CA PHE A 129 -13.08 -3.75 -7.72
C PHE A 129 -12.75 -2.72 -8.80
N TYR A 130 -12.37 -1.50 -8.39
CA TYR A 130 -11.99 -0.50 -9.35
C TYR A 130 -10.61 -0.81 -9.94
N ARG A 131 -10.51 -0.68 -11.26
CA ARG A 131 -9.27 -0.80 -12.02
C ARG A 131 -9.23 0.32 -13.03
N GLY A 132 -8.15 1.09 -13.01
CA GLY A 132 -7.94 2.18 -13.95
C GLY A 132 -7.82 1.67 -15.40
N LYS A 133 -8.12 2.54 -16.35
CA LYS A 133 -8.05 2.21 -17.80
C LYS A 133 -6.66 1.75 -18.24
N GLN A 134 -5.61 2.31 -17.63
CA GLN A 134 -4.21 1.96 -17.93
C GLN A 134 -3.76 0.64 -17.30
N SER A 135 -4.61 0.01 -16.48
CA SER A 135 -4.32 -1.29 -15.86
C SER A 135 -4.64 -2.50 -16.75
N ALA A 136 -5.04 -2.27 -18.02
CA ALA A 136 -5.32 -3.33 -18.96
C ALA A 136 -4.05 -4.20 -19.18
N GLY A 137 -4.16 -5.51 -18.94
CA GLY A 137 -3.04 -6.45 -19.04
C GLY A 137 -2.16 -6.58 -17.78
N ILE A 138 -2.35 -5.74 -16.76
CA ILE A 138 -1.65 -5.86 -15.47
C ILE A 138 -2.54 -6.65 -14.50
N ASP A 139 -1.99 -7.66 -13.85
CA ASP A 139 -2.74 -8.50 -12.92
C ASP A 139 -3.21 -7.75 -11.67
N GLY A 140 -4.47 -7.92 -11.30
CA GLY A 140 -5.04 -7.32 -10.08
C GLY A 140 -6.55 -7.43 -10.04
N VAL A 141 -7.12 -7.31 -8.85
CA VAL A 141 -8.55 -7.48 -8.57
C VAL A 141 -9.25 -6.17 -8.22
N GLY A 142 -8.47 -5.12 -7.89
CA GLY A 142 -9.03 -3.83 -7.48
C GLY A 142 -9.56 -3.81 -6.03
N ILE A 143 -9.02 -4.66 -5.15
CA ILE A 143 -9.41 -4.72 -3.72
C ILE A 143 -8.32 -4.10 -2.83
N GLY A 144 -7.05 -4.14 -3.24
CA GLY A 144 -5.92 -3.78 -2.38
C GLY A 144 -5.98 -2.36 -1.82
N LEU A 145 -6.20 -1.35 -2.66
CA LEU A 145 -6.29 0.05 -2.22
C LEU A 145 -7.55 0.33 -1.39
N TYR A 146 -8.66 -0.33 -1.70
CA TYR A 146 -9.86 -0.26 -0.87
C TYR A 146 -9.58 -0.79 0.55
N LEU A 147 -8.99 -1.99 0.65
CA LEU A 147 -8.60 -2.60 1.92
C LEU A 147 -7.59 -1.72 2.69
N THR A 148 -6.59 -1.18 1.99
CA THR A 148 -5.63 -0.23 2.57
C THR A 148 -6.33 0.95 3.22
N ARG A 149 -7.25 1.62 2.50
CA ARG A 149 -8.01 2.76 3.04
C ARG A 149 -8.83 2.37 4.27
N ASP A 150 -9.49 1.21 4.26
CA ASP A 150 -10.27 0.74 5.40
C ASP A 150 -9.40 0.45 6.63
N ILE A 151 -8.26 -0.22 6.45
CA ILE A 151 -7.28 -0.49 7.51
C ILE A 151 -6.77 0.81 8.15
N ILE A 152 -6.38 1.78 7.33
CA ILE A 152 -5.83 3.05 7.84
C ILE A 152 -6.91 3.86 8.55
N ASN A 153 -8.12 3.95 7.98
CA ASN A 153 -9.25 4.66 8.60
C ASN A 153 -9.64 4.06 9.95
N LYS A 154 -9.65 2.73 10.10
CA LYS A 154 -9.94 2.04 11.36
C LYS A 154 -8.91 2.32 12.45
N GLN A 155 -7.70 2.74 12.08
CA GLN A 155 -6.65 3.20 12.99
C GLN A 155 -6.64 4.73 13.15
N LYS A 156 -7.74 5.42 12.78
CA LYS A 156 -7.90 6.87 12.87
C LYS A 156 -6.91 7.66 12.01
N GLY A 157 -6.33 7.02 11.01
CA GLY A 157 -5.51 7.62 9.98
C GLY A 157 -6.30 7.90 8.71
N TYR A 158 -5.62 8.35 7.67
CA TYR A 158 -6.18 8.50 6.33
C TYR A 158 -5.10 8.37 5.26
N ILE A 159 -5.52 8.19 4.02
CA ILE A 159 -4.65 8.05 2.84
C ILE A 159 -4.97 9.11 1.81
N LYS A 160 -3.94 9.64 1.17
CA LYS A 160 -4.02 10.52 0.00
C LYS A 160 -3.21 9.96 -1.14
N VAL A 161 -3.53 10.39 -2.35
CA VAL A 161 -2.74 10.15 -3.56
C VAL A 161 -2.53 11.47 -4.28
N ALA A 162 -1.33 11.67 -4.80
CA ALA A 162 -0.99 12.69 -5.78
C ALA A 162 -0.25 11.99 -6.91
N SER A 163 -0.66 12.21 -8.15
CA SER A 163 -0.08 11.51 -9.28
C SER A 163 -0.18 12.35 -10.55
N ASP A 164 0.83 12.21 -11.39
CA ASP A 164 0.90 12.79 -12.72
C ASP A 164 1.53 11.78 -13.72
N GLU A 165 1.95 12.23 -14.87
CA GLU A 165 2.59 11.40 -15.91
C GLU A 165 3.98 10.88 -15.52
N ASN A 166 4.58 11.38 -14.43
CA ASN A 166 5.91 10.99 -13.98
C ASN A 166 5.86 9.99 -12.81
N GLY A 167 4.65 9.60 -12.36
CA GLY A 167 4.47 8.61 -11.30
C GLY A 167 3.41 8.97 -10.27
N SER A 168 3.46 8.30 -9.13
CA SER A 168 2.49 8.47 -8.07
C SER A 168 3.16 8.59 -6.70
N VAL A 169 2.51 9.31 -5.79
CA VAL A 169 2.85 9.38 -4.37
C VAL A 169 1.60 9.04 -3.55
N PHE A 170 1.67 7.95 -2.80
CA PHE A 170 0.67 7.59 -1.81
C PHE A 170 1.14 8.02 -0.43
N SER A 171 0.39 8.90 0.22
CA SER A 171 0.67 9.41 1.56
C SER A 171 -0.26 8.80 2.59
N LEU A 172 0.29 8.02 3.51
CA LEU A 172 -0.41 7.45 4.66
C LEU A 172 -0.19 8.35 5.88
N PHE A 173 -1.26 8.85 6.44
CA PHE A 173 -1.24 9.66 7.66
C PHE A 173 -1.67 8.78 8.84
N LEU A 174 -0.73 8.47 9.71
CA LEU A 174 -0.84 7.51 10.80
C LEU A 174 -0.84 8.25 12.14
N LYS A 175 -1.85 8.04 12.96
CA LYS A 175 -1.98 8.72 14.24
C LYS A 175 -0.91 8.20 15.22
N LYS A 176 -0.25 9.13 15.96
CA LYS A 176 0.82 8.77 16.91
C LYS A 176 0.27 8.21 18.21
N ASP A 177 -0.88 8.74 18.70
CA ASP A 177 -1.51 8.40 19.98
C ASP A 177 -2.96 7.89 19.78
#